data_6c62e5aa3ab2d080ff048dbe8db21f14
#
_entry.id   6c62e5aa3ab2d080ff048dbe8db21f14
#
_cell.length_a   1.000
_cell.length_b   1.000
_cell.length_c   1.000
_cell.angle_alpha   90.00
_cell.angle_beta   90.00
_cell.angle_gamma   90.00
#
_symmetry.space_group_name_H-M   'P 1'
#
loop_
_entity.id
_entity.type
_entity.pdbx_description
1 polymer ?
#
loop_
_entity_poly.entity_id
_entity_poly.type
_entity_poly.pdbx_seq_one_letter_code
_entity_poly.pdbx_strand_id
1 'polypeptide(L)'
;MKRSKFYALLLLFVLTACGAGTETEQTASTPEQPQRPTRTPPPTATVYVTPIPEILEEGAYAGLPLPQDRGDYFAASGACAVCHDKMMDETGEDVSLIGFWRSTMMANAARDPYWQASLAGEILENPEIEDSTQDLCAKCHMPMARFTAMTEGEQVIAVGGRGFLSEEHPLHNLAMDGVSCSLCHQIRADGLGSATTNSGDFLIDSELRTPDRLIFGIFSIDDFQADLMQNSVGYRPEQGLHLSNSTFCATCHTLYTTYVDASGQLAGEFPEQVPYYEWFYSDYRRTNACQDCHMPEAQGGVKIASTSEVLRSPFSTHVYVGGNAYMLEMFNTFPDELALTASSEQFEATIARTRDQLQNDTATIDFEDLRVSGVYLTADLQIENLAGHKFPTGFPARRAWIHFVVRDANSDV
;
A
#
# COMPACT_ATOMS: atom_id res chain seq x y z
N MET A 1 41.09 -33.04 -14.03
CA MET A 1 40.68 -33.67 -15.28
C MET A 1 39.96 -34.97 -14.95
N LYS A 2 38.64 -35.00 -15.06
CA LYS A 2 37.84 -36.22 -15.26
C LYS A 2 36.51 -35.76 -15.90
N ARG A 3 36.36 -36.12 -17.19
CA ARG A 3 35.15 -35.88 -17.98
C ARG A 3 34.16 -37.00 -17.64
N SER A 4 32.94 -36.63 -17.26
CA SER A 4 31.82 -37.56 -17.14
C SER A 4 30.96 -37.45 -18.40
N LYS A 5 30.71 -38.57 -19.06
CA LYS A 5 29.89 -38.69 -20.25
C LYS A 5 28.45 -38.97 -19.85
N PHE A 6 27.53 -38.17 -20.31
CA PHE A 6 26.09 -38.45 -20.25
C PHE A 6 25.67 -39.24 -21.48
N TYR A 7 25.05 -40.40 -21.28
CA TYR A 7 24.40 -41.20 -22.33
C TYR A 7 22.92 -40.79 -22.42
N ALA A 8 22.52 -40.40 -23.64
CA ALA A 8 21.11 -40.21 -23.98
C ALA A 8 20.49 -41.55 -24.38
N LEU A 9 19.37 -41.90 -23.74
CA LEU A 9 18.59 -43.08 -24.08
C LEU A 9 17.49 -42.69 -25.06
N LEU A 10 17.61 -43.24 -26.31
CA LEU A 10 16.63 -43.05 -27.37
C LEU A 10 15.58 -44.16 -27.25
N LEU A 11 14.30 -43.80 -26.99
CA LEU A 11 13.19 -44.77 -27.03
C LEU A 11 12.53 -44.70 -28.42
N LEU A 12 12.68 -45.81 -29.15
CA LEU A 12 12.02 -46.06 -30.42
C LEU A 12 10.59 -46.57 -30.18
N PHE A 13 9.58 -45.87 -30.69
CA PHE A 13 8.23 -46.42 -30.75
C PHE A 13 8.03 -47.05 -32.15
N VAL A 14 7.73 -48.33 -32.16
CA VAL A 14 7.34 -49.11 -33.35
C VAL A 14 5.85 -48.96 -33.56
N LEU A 15 5.47 -48.42 -34.75
CA LEU A 15 4.10 -48.42 -35.24
C LEU A 15 3.82 -49.71 -35.97
N THR A 16 2.89 -50.52 -35.46
CA THR A 16 2.28 -51.63 -36.21
C THR A 16 0.95 -51.16 -36.78
N ALA A 17 0.87 -51.12 -38.08
CA ALA A 17 -0.38 -50.96 -38.83
C ALA A 17 -0.91 -52.34 -39.23
N CYS A 18 -2.18 -52.63 -39.02
CA CYS A 18 -2.98 -53.54 -39.82
C CYS A 18 -4.44 -53.49 -39.44
N GLY A 19 -5.33 -53.39 -40.42
CA GLY A 19 -6.73 -53.78 -40.29
C GLY A 19 -7.73 -52.84 -40.97
N ALA A 20 -8.00 -53.10 -42.25
CA ALA A 20 -9.14 -52.50 -42.97
C ALA A 20 -10.47 -53.08 -42.45
N GLY A 21 -11.34 -52.23 -41.94
CA GLY A 21 -12.71 -52.53 -41.64
C GLY A 21 -13.59 -51.38 -42.12
N THR A 22 -14.48 -51.71 -43.03
CA THR A 22 -15.56 -50.83 -43.55
C THR A 22 -16.54 -50.57 -42.43
N GLU A 23 -16.59 -49.36 -41.91
CA GLU A 23 -17.62 -48.91 -40.98
C GLU A 23 -18.50 -47.82 -41.60
N THR A 24 -19.78 -48.06 -41.53
CA THR A 24 -20.88 -47.19 -41.85
C THR A 24 -20.80 -45.86 -41.09
N GLU A 25 -20.93 -44.78 -41.82
CA GLU A 25 -20.98 -43.40 -41.35
C GLU A 25 -22.24 -43.19 -40.43
N GLN A 26 -22.07 -43.30 -39.13
CA GLN A 26 -23.04 -42.82 -38.16
C GLN A 26 -22.68 -41.36 -37.84
N THR A 27 -23.54 -40.43 -38.32
CA THR A 27 -23.48 -39.02 -37.94
C THR A 27 -23.69 -38.89 -36.44
N ALA A 28 -22.61 -38.68 -35.70
CA ALA A 28 -22.67 -38.34 -34.29
C ALA A 28 -23.24 -36.92 -34.14
N SER A 29 -24.41 -36.79 -33.58
CA SER A 29 -24.98 -35.52 -33.15
C SER A 29 -24.08 -34.92 -32.05
N THR A 30 -23.53 -33.72 -32.30
CA THR A 30 -22.81 -32.93 -31.34
C THR A 30 -23.70 -32.67 -30.12
N PRO A 31 -23.26 -32.94 -28.89
CA PRO A 31 -24.06 -32.60 -27.70
C PRO A 31 -24.27 -31.09 -27.65
N GLU A 32 -25.52 -30.69 -27.60
CA GLU A 32 -25.92 -29.30 -27.39
C GLU A 32 -25.34 -28.81 -26.06
N GLN A 33 -24.41 -27.86 -26.09
CA GLN A 33 -23.89 -27.20 -24.89
C GLN A 33 -25.08 -26.56 -24.15
N PRO A 34 -25.20 -26.77 -22.83
CA PRO A 34 -26.24 -26.12 -22.05
C PRO A 34 -26.07 -24.60 -22.20
N GLN A 35 -27.08 -23.95 -22.73
CA GLN A 35 -27.10 -22.50 -22.88
C GLN A 35 -26.98 -21.88 -21.49
N ARG A 36 -25.90 -21.16 -21.29
CA ARG A 36 -25.65 -20.35 -20.08
C ARG A 36 -26.85 -19.40 -19.92
N PRO A 37 -27.54 -19.38 -18.77
CA PRO A 37 -28.63 -18.45 -18.56
C PRO A 37 -28.16 -17.03 -18.84
N THR A 38 -28.83 -16.35 -19.76
CA THR A 38 -28.59 -14.93 -20.02
C THR A 38 -28.91 -14.16 -18.76
N ARG A 39 -27.85 -13.73 -18.04
CA ARG A 39 -28.01 -12.80 -16.94
C ARG A 39 -28.59 -11.51 -17.52
N THR A 40 -29.80 -11.17 -17.10
CA THR A 40 -30.33 -9.83 -17.28
C THR A 40 -29.29 -8.86 -16.71
N PRO A 41 -28.79 -7.88 -17.47
CA PRO A 41 -27.90 -6.90 -16.93
C PRO A 41 -28.56 -6.25 -15.71
N PRO A 42 -27.84 -6.05 -14.60
CA PRO A 42 -28.40 -5.31 -13.48
C PRO A 42 -28.85 -3.94 -14.00
N PRO A 43 -29.95 -3.37 -13.46
CA PRO A 43 -30.37 -2.05 -13.84
C PRO A 43 -29.17 -1.12 -13.72
N THR A 44 -28.94 -0.31 -14.75
CA THR A 44 -27.88 0.69 -14.75
C THR A 44 -28.10 1.56 -13.52
N ALA A 45 -27.27 1.37 -12.49
CA ALA A 45 -27.28 2.23 -11.32
C ALA A 45 -27.02 3.64 -11.84
N THR A 46 -28.04 4.49 -11.81
CA THR A 46 -27.84 5.92 -12.00
C THR A 46 -26.98 6.34 -10.82
N VAL A 47 -25.68 6.51 -11.04
CA VAL A 47 -24.81 7.12 -10.05
C VAL A 47 -25.32 8.54 -9.88
N TYR A 48 -26.13 8.77 -8.86
CA TYR A 48 -26.35 10.09 -8.34
C TYR A 48 -25.01 10.52 -7.76
N VAL A 49 -24.24 11.26 -8.55
CA VAL A 49 -23.14 12.06 -8.01
C VAL A 49 -23.86 13.10 -7.15
N THR A 50 -23.95 12.81 -5.85
CA THR A 50 -24.29 13.84 -4.87
C THR A 50 -23.24 14.92 -5.10
N PRO A 51 -23.61 16.18 -5.42
CA PRO A 51 -22.63 17.23 -5.52
C PRO A 51 -21.88 17.26 -4.20
N ILE A 52 -20.53 17.18 -4.26
CA ILE A 52 -19.68 17.43 -3.10
C ILE A 52 -20.16 18.77 -2.54
N PRO A 53 -20.53 18.86 -1.26
CA PRO A 53 -20.96 20.12 -0.69
C PRO A 53 -19.91 21.16 -1.03
N GLU A 54 -20.34 22.30 -1.56
CA GLU A 54 -19.47 23.43 -1.81
C GLU A 54 -18.79 23.74 -0.48
N ILE A 55 -17.47 23.53 -0.42
CA ILE A 55 -16.68 23.64 0.81
C ILE A 55 -16.92 25.03 1.35
N LEU A 56 -17.54 25.10 2.51
CA LEU A 56 -17.78 26.36 3.21
C LEU A 56 -16.41 26.98 3.53
N GLU A 57 -16.11 28.12 2.90
CA GLU A 57 -14.93 28.94 3.17
C GLU A 57 -15.03 29.61 4.56
N GLU A 58 -15.15 28.86 5.63
CA GLU A 58 -14.97 29.38 6.99
C GLU A 58 -14.08 28.48 7.82
N GLY A 59 -12.77 28.78 7.76
CA GLY A 59 -11.75 28.22 8.64
C GLY A 59 -11.17 26.90 8.12
N ALA A 60 -10.06 26.96 7.39
CA ALA A 60 -9.32 25.76 7.04
C ALA A 60 -9.07 24.91 8.30
N TYR A 61 -9.35 23.62 8.24
CA TYR A 61 -9.10 22.69 9.33
C TYR A 61 -7.61 22.67 9.68
N ALA A 62 -7.28 22.90 10.94
CA ALA A 62 -5.89 23.05 11.38
C ALA A 62 -5.20 21.70 11.70
N GLY A 63 -5.95 20.61 11.73
CA GLY A 63 -5.50 19.31 12.20
C GLY A 63 -5.52 19.17 13.72
N LEU A 64 -5.81 17.97 14.21
CA LEU A 64 -5.68 17.65 15.62
C LEU A 64 -4.19 17.54 16.02
N PRO A 65 -3.85 17.77 17.29
CA PRO A 65 -2.52 17.46 17.79
C PRO A 65 -2.16 15.99 17.56
N LEU A 66 -0.90 15.74 17.22
CA LEU A 66 -0.39 14.37 17.14
C LEU A 66 -0.40 13.72 18.52
N PRO A 67 -0.72 12.42 18.63
CA PRO A 67 -0.67 11.69 19.88
C PRO A 67 0.77 11.65 20.41
N GLN A 68 0.92 11.79 21.75
CA GLN A 68 2.22 11.84 22.43
C GLN A 68 2.50 10.58 23.28
N ASP A 69 1.69 9.56 23.08
CA ASP A 69 1.75 8.33 23.87
C ASP A 69 3.10 7.65 23.73
N ARG A 70 3.58 7.10 24.85
CA ARG A 70 4.84 6.35 24.92
C ARG A 70 4.59 5.10 25.74
N GLY A 71 4.84 3.96 25.12
CA GLY A 71 4.73 2.65 25.75
C GLY A 71 6.07 1.92 25.78
N ASP A 72 6.02 0.69 26.21
CA ASP A 72 7.20 -0.19 26.28
C ASP A 72 7.77 -0.50 24.91
N TYR A 73 6.93 -0.53 23.86
CA TYR A 73 7.33 -0.90 22.51
C TYR A 73 7.32 0.27 21.54
N PHE A 74 6.33 1.14 21.60
CA PHE A 74 6.12 2.21 20.62
C PHE A 74 5.92 3.57 21.28
N ALA A 75 6.36 4.58 20.56
CA ALA A 75 5.98 5.96 20.78
C ALA A 75 5.14 6.43 19.59
N ALA A 76 4.08 7.16 19.85
CA ALA A 76 3.27 7.80 18.81
C ALA A 76 4.07 8.93 18.11
N SER A 77 3.63 9.30 16.91
CA SER A 77 4.33 10.23 16.01
C SER A 77 4.64 11.60 16.62
N GLY A 78 3.78 12.09 17.50
CA GLY A 78 4.00 13.36 18.18
C GLY A 78 5.25 13.40 19.05
N ALA A 79 5.67 12.25 19.60
CA ALA A 79 6.92 12.17 20.36
C ALA A 79 8.16 12.38 19.45
N CYS A 80 8.07 11.94 18.18
CA CYS A 80 9.14 12.12 17.19
C CYS A 80 9.13 13.55 16.60
N ALA A 81 7.94 14.13 16.45
CA ALA A 81 7.73 15.47 15.90
C ALA A 81 8.51 16.56 16.66
N VAL A 82 8.76 16.38 17.96
CA VAL A 82 9.50 17.35 18.78
C VAL A 82 10.87 17.71 18.18
N CYS A 83 11.53 16.76 17.52
CA CYS A 83 12.85 16.96 16.93
C CYS A 83 12.87 16.81 15.41
N HIS A 84 11.93 16.06 14.81
CA HIS A 84 11.90 15.74 13.39
C HIS A 84 10.85 16.54 12.60
N ASP A 85 10.62 17.77 13.00
CA ASP A 85 9.72 18.74 12.36
C ASP A 85 10.48 20.02 11.98
N LYS A 86 9.89 20.84 11.08
CA LYS A 86 10.48 22.09 10.58
C LYS A 86 11.88 21.89 9.95
N MET A 87 11.97 20.87 9.12
CA MET A 87 13.19 20.51 8.42
C MET A 87 13.18 21.15 7.04
N MET A 88 14.21 21.94 6.75
CA MET A 88 14.35 22.63 5.47
C MET A 88 15.43 21.96 4.63
N ASP A 89 15.21 21.87 3.33
CA ASP A 89 16.23 21.51 2.35
C ASP A 89 17.06 22.74 1.93
N GLU A 90 18.00 22.55 1.01
CA GLU A 90 18.87 23.64 0.53
C GLU A 90 18.12 24.71 -0.29
N THR A 91 16.93 24.41 -0.80
CA THR A 91 16.09 25.39 -1.50
C THR A 91 15.23 26.22 -0.55
N GLY A 92 15.17 25.82 0.72
CA GLY A 92 14.29 26.40 1.74
C GLY A 92 12.87 25.82 1.72
N GLU A 93 12.66 24.69 1.03
CA GLU A 93 11.41 23.94 1.10
C GLU A 93 11.34 23.19 2.42
N ASP A 94 10.15 23.19 3.04
CA ASP A 94 9.88 22.41 4.24
C ASP A 94 9.70 20.93 3.86
N VAL A 95 10.70 20.12 4.20
CA VAL A 95 10.73 18.67 3.97
C VAL A 95 10.54 17.88 5.27
N SER A 96 9.87 18.48 6.24
CA SER A 96 9.60 17.87 7.55
C SER A 96 8.93 16.51 7.40
N LEU A 97 9.51 15.51 8.05
CA LEU A 97 9.01 14.13 8.02
C LEU A 97 7.54 14.07 8.43
N ILE A 98 7.21 14.76 9.50
CA ILE A 98 5.85 14.81 10.06
C ILE A 98 4.89 15.55 9.12
N GLY A 99 5.32 16.69 8.57
CA GLY A 99 4.51 17.51 7.68
C GLY A 99 4.02 16.75 6.44
N PHE A 100 4.92 15.95 5.86
CA PHE A 100 4.59 15.11 4.70
C PHE A 100 3.82 13.85 5.07
N TRP A 101 4.25 13.14 6.13
CA TRP A 101 3.68 11.86 6.50
C TRP A 101 2.23 11.95 6.97
N ARG A 102 1.87 12.92 7.82
CA ARG A 102 0.57 12.95 8.52
C ARG A 102 -0.66 13.05 7.62
N SER A 103 -0.51 13.56 6.39
CA SER A 103 -1.59 13.62 5.38
C SER A 103 -1.59 12.44 4.41
N THR A 104 -0.75 11.42 4.61
CA THR A 104 -0.70 10.23 3.75
C THR A 104 -1.76 9.20 4.10
N MET A 105 -2.03 8.27 3.16
CA MET A 105 -2.87 7.10 3.42
C MET A 105 -2.28 6.19 4.51
N MET A 106 -0.94 6.11 4.64
CA MET A 106 -0.29 5.28 5.67
C MET A 106 -0.50 5.84 7.07
N ALA A 107 -0.36 7.14 7.25
CA ALA A 107 -0.66 7.80 8.54
C ALA A 107 -2.12 7.63 8.95
N ASN A 108 -3.02 7.57 8.00
CA ASN A 108 -4.46 7.49 8.20
C ASN A 108 -5.03 6.09 7.93
N ALA A 109 -4.18 5.05 7.91
CA ALA A 109 -4.59 3.69 7.59
C ALA A 109 -5.69 3.15 8.50
N ALA A 110 -5.67 3.50 9.79
CA ALA A 110 -6.70 3.15 10.75
C ALA A 110 -7.98 3.97 10.61
N ARG A 111 -7.88 5.20 10.06
CA ARG A 111 -8.99 6.15 9.90
C ARG A 111 -9.74 6.00 8.58
N ASP A 112 -9.24 5.16 7.67
CA ASP A 112 -9.85 4.92 6.36
C ASP A 112 -11.25 4.31 6.52
N PRO A 113 -12.33 5.05 6.24
CA PRO A 113 -13.70 4.56 6.43
C PRO A 113 -14.04 3.41 5.48
N TYR A 114 -13.40 3.35 4.31
CA TYR A 114 -13.58 2.23 3.38
C TYR A 114 -13.00 0.94 3.96
N TRP A 115 -11.79 1.00 4.53
CA TRP A 115 -11.19 -0.15 5.21
C TRP A 115 -12.02 -0.59 6.41
N GLN A 116 -12.46 0.34 7.26
CA GLN A 116 -13.29 0.03 8.43
C GLN A 116 -14.60 -0.67 8.03
N ALA A 117 -15.26 -0.17 6.98
CA ALA A 117 -16.48 -0.77 6.46
C ALA A 117 -16.23 -2.16 5.84
N SER A 118 -15.10 -2.32 5.12
CA SER A 118 -14.71 -3.60 4.53
C SER A 118 -14.44 -4.65 5.61
N LEU A 119 -13.66 -4.31 6.65
CA LEU A 119 -13.40 -5.22 7.76
C LEU A 119 -14.68 -5.60 8.50
N ALA A 120 -15.57 -4.63 8.77
CA ALA A 120 -16.85 -4.92 9.40
C ALA A 120 -17.72 -5.83 8.53
N GLY A 121 -17.70 -5.65 7.22
CA GLY A 121 -18.41 -6.52 6.26
C GLY A 121 -17.88 -7.94 6.27
N GLU A 122 -16.56 -8.12 6.20
CA GLU A 122 -15.90 -9.43 6.26
C GLU A 122 -16.25 -10.21 7.54
N ILE A 123 -16.24 -9.53 8.69
CA ILE A 123 -16.61 -10.13 9.98
C ILE A 123 -18.09 -10.57 9.99
N LEU A 124 -18.97 -9.77 9.40
CA LEU A 124 -20.39 -10.09 9.34
C LEU A 124 -20.69 -11.26 8.40
N GLU A 125 -19.94 -11.37 7.31
CA GLU A 125 -20.11 -12.43 6.32
C GLU A 125 -19.43 -13.74 6.74
N ASN A 126 -18.33 -13.67 7.49
CA ASN A 126 -17.50 -14.81 7.89
C ASN A 126 -17.18 -14.79 9.40
N PRO A 127 -18.17 -14.88 10.28
CA PRO A 127 -17.98 -14.74 11.73
C PRO A 127 -17.10 -15.84 12.34
N GLU A 128 -16.96 -16.99 11.68
CA GLU A 128 -16.12 -18.10 12.14
C GLU A 128 -14.61 -17.83 12.02
N ILE A 129 -14.21 -16.84 11.22
CA ILE A 129 -12.81 -16.40 11.07
C ILE A 129 -12.58 -14.97 11.56
N GLU A 130 -13.50 -14.40 12.32
CA GLU A 130 -13.45 -13.02 12.82
C GLU A 130 -12.09 -12.68 13.45
N ASP A 131 -11.62 -13.49 14.42
CA ASP A 131 -10.36 -13.22 15.12
C ASP A 131 -9.16 -13.16 14.17
N SER A 132 -9.07 -14.09 13.22
CA SER A 132 -7.99 -14.12 12.24
C SER A 132 -8.07 -12.96 11.24
N THR A 133 -9.27 -12.55 10.86
CA THR A 133 -9.51 -11.43 9.95
C THR A 133 -9.13 -10.11 10.62
N GLN A 134 -9.53 -9.91 11.87
CA GLN A 134 -9.16 -8.72 12.64
C GLN A 134 -7.64 -8.63 12.86
N ASP A 135 -6.99 -9.74 13.21
CA ASP A 135 -5.52 -9.78 13.37
C ASP A 135 -4.80 -9.45 12.06
N LEU A 136 -5.20 -10.09 10.95
CA LEU A 136 -4.57 -9.87 9.66
C LEU A 136 -4.68 -8.41 9.19
N CYS A 137 -5.86 -7.82 9.29
CA CYS A 137 -6.08 -6.42 8.91
C CYS A 137 -5.27 -5.45 9.80
N ALA A 138 -5.24 -5.72 11.11
CA ALA A 138 -4.53 -4.89 12.07
C ALA A 138 -3.00 -4.89 11.88
N LYS A 139 -2.41 -5.94 11.26
CA LYS A 139 -0.96 -5.98 10.93
C LYS A 139 -0.51 -4.79 10.10
N CYS A 140 -1.37 -4.26 9.23
CA CYS A 140 -1.05 -3.17 8.31
C CYS A 140 -1.78 -1.86 8.64
N HIS A 141 -2.98 -1.93 9.22
CA HIS A 141 -3.80 -0.73 9.48
C HIS A 141 -3.64 -0.18 10.90
N MET A 142 -3.38 -1.05 11.90
CA MET A 142 -3.17 -0.68 13.31
C MET A 142 -1.96 -1.41 13.92
N PRO A 143 -0.80 -1.42 13.23
CA PRO A 143 0.29 -2.35 13.52
C PRO A 143 0.90 -2.18 14.91
N MET A 144 1.01 -0.96 15.42
CA MET A 144 1.59 -0.71 16.75
C MET A 144 0.69 -1.24 17.88
N ALA A 145 -0.61 -0.98 17.80
CA ALA A 145 -1.57 -1.50 18.78
C ALA A 145 -1.65 -3.02 18.69
N ARG A 146 -1.70 -3.57 17.47
CA ARG A 146 -1.71 -5.02 17.24
C ARG A 146 -0.47 -5.71 17.83
N PHE A 147 0.73 -5.19 17.56
CA PHE A 147 1.97 -5.76 18.11
C PHE A 147 2.00 -5.72 19.62
N THR A 148 1.60 -4.59 20.22
CA THR A 148 1.55 -4.44 21.68
C THR A 148 0.58 -5.45 22.31
N ALA A 149 -0.66 -5.52 21.84
CA ALA A 149 -1.67 -6.46 22.34
C ALA A 149 -1.19 -7.92 22.24
N MET A 150 -0.68 -8.34 21.08
CA MET A 150 -0.16 -9.69 20.88
C MET A 150 0.99 -10.02 21.82
N THR A 151 1.93 -9.08 22.03
CA THR A 151 3.09 -9.31 22.90
C THR A 151 2.70 -9.37 24.37
N GLU A 152 1.65 -8.66 24.76
CA GLU A 152 1.10 -8.69 26.13
C GLU A 152 0.09 -9.83 26.34
N GLY A 153 -0.21 -10.62 25.32
CA GLY A 153 -1.13 -11.76 25.37
C GLY A 153 -2.60 -11.35 25.36
N GLU A 154 -2.89 -10.17 24.84
CA GLU A 154 -4.25 -9.65 24.68
C GLU A 154 -4.81 -10.02 23.28
N GLN A 155 -6.13 -10.04 23.17
CA GLN A 155 -6.81 -10.28 21.91
C GLN A 155 -6.75 -9.05 21.01
N VAL A 156 -6.53 -9.27 19.71
CA VAL A 156 -6.55 -8.20 18.70
C VAL A 156 -7.99 -7.99 18.24
N ILE A 157 -8.58 -6.87 18.61
CA ILE A 157 -9.91 -6.44 18.18
C ILE A 157 -9.77 -5.05 17.56
N ALA A 158 -9.80 -4.97 16.25
CA ALA A 158 -9.68 -3.70 15.54
C ALA A 158 -11.00 -2.92 15.55
N VAL A 159 -12.11 -3.58 15.17
CA VAL A 159 -13.46 -2.99 15.12
C VAL A 159 -14.39 -3.66 16.13
N GLY A 160 -15.43 -2.95 16.55
CA GLY A 160 -16.38 -3.43 17.54
C GLY A 160 -16.28 -2.65 18.86
N GLY A 161 -17.27 -2.80 19.76
CA GLY A 161 -17.51 -1.90 20.87
C GLY A 161 -16.40 -1.75 21.93
N ARG A 162 -15.36 -2.58 21.90
CA ARG A 162 -14.17 -2.50 22.77
C ARG A 162 -12.87 -2.63 21.99
N GLY A 163 -12.93 -2.58 20.66
CA GLY A 163 -11.76 -2.67 19.81
C GLY A 163 -10.91 -1.39 19.81
N PHE A 164 -9.82 -1.41 19.06
CA PHE A 164 -8.87 -0.31 18.99
C PHE A 164 -9.46 1.00 18.47
N LEU A 165 -10.58 0.95 17.74
CA LEU A 165 -11.32 2.15 17.32
C LEU A 165 -12.04 2.86 18.48
N SER A 166 -12.24 2.20 19.61
CA SER A 166 -12.86 2.84 20.79
C SER A 166 -11.87 3.78 21.47
N GLU A 167 -12.27 5.04 21.70
CA GLU A 167 -11.47 6.02 22.44
C GLU A 167 -11.17 5.58 23.89
N GLU A 168 -11.98 4.66 24.43
CA GLU A 168 -11.77 4.08 25.78
C GLU A 168 -10.68 2.99 25.78
N HIS A 169 -10.24 2.50 24.61
CA HIS A 169 -9.23 1.46 24.56
C HIS A 169 -7.85 2.02 24.87
N PRO A 170 -7.05 1.39 25.75
CA PRO A 170 -5.71 1.91 26.13
C PRO A 170 -4.76 2.10 24.96
N LEU A 171 -4.91 1.31 23.89
CA LEU A 171 -4.08 1.37 22.70
C LEU A 171 -4.71 2.20 21.56
N HIS A 172 -5.82 2.92 21.81
CA HIS A 172 -6.52 3.69 20.77
C HIS A 172 -5.57 4.66 20.04
N ASN A 173 -4.84 5.48 20.78
CA ASN A 173 -3.95 6.47 20.18
C ASN A 173 -2.84 5.84 19.33
N LEU A 174 -2.27 4.71 19.77
CA LEU A 174 -1.28 3.97 18.97
C LEU A 174 -1.92 3.32 17.73
N ALA A 175 -3.14 2.83 17.82
CA ALA A 175 -3.87 2.30 16.69
C ALA A 175 -4.17 3.37 15.66
N MET A 176 -4.71 4.51 16.12
CA MET A 176 -5.10 5.62 15.25
C MET A 176 -3.90 6.38 14.66
N ASP A 177 -2.69 6.21 15.18
CA ASP A 177 -1.46 6.75 14.58
C ASP A 177 -1.04 5.98 13.30
N GLY A 178 -1.75 4.90 12.96
CA GLY A 178 -1.60 4.15 11.71
C GLY A 178 -0.22 3.51 11.54
N VAL A 179 0.33 3.60 10.33
CA VAL A 179 1.70 3.16 10.02
C VAL A 179 2.65 4.30 10.31
N SER A 180 3.20 4.31 11.52
CA SER A 180 3.90 5.46 12.09
C SER A 180 5.42 5.25 12.21
N CYS A 181 6.11 6.30 12.63
CA CYS A 181 7.57 6.39 12.70
C CYS A 181 8.19 5.22 13.48
N SER A 182 7.75 5.03 14.73
CA SER A 182 8.33 4.02 15.61
C SER A 182 8.01 2.58 15.21
N LEU A 183 7.00 2.35 14.34
CA LEU A 183 6.79 1.06 13.72
C LEU A 183 7.86 0.79 12.66
N CYS A 184 7.85 1.61 11.59
CA CYS A 184 8.72 1.39 10.43
C CYS A 184 10.19 1.32 10.83
N HIS A 185 10.63 2.25 11.65
CA HIS A 185 12.02 2.35 12.06
C HIS A 185 12.47 1.29 13.09
N GLN A 186 11.60 0.38 13.54
CA GLN A 186 11.97 -0.78 14.36
C GLN A 186 11.93 -2.11 13.60
N ILE A 187 11.44 -2.14 12.36
CA ILE A 187 11.43 -3.37 11.55
C ILE A 187 12.86 -3.80 11.25
N ARG A 188 13.17 -5.06 11.58
CA ARG A 188 14.49 -5.66 11.39
C ARG A 188 14.72 -6.09 9.95
N ALA A 189 15.99 -6.17 9.55
CA ALA A 189 16.38 -6.63 8.21
C ALA A 189 16.11 -8.12 7.94
N ASP A 190 15.92 -8.89 9.01
CA ASP A 190 15.82 -10.35 8.93
C ASP A 190 14.61 -10.81 8.11
N GLY A 191 14.85 -11.56 7.06
CA GLY A 191 13.82 -12.18 6.22
C GLY A 191 13.07 -11.25 5.27
N LEU A 192 13.38 -9.95 5.23
CA LEU A 192 12.70 -8.99 4.35
C LEU A 192 12.74 -9.42 2.88
N GLY A 193 11.59 -9.31 2.20
CA GLY A 193 11.41 -9.72 0.80
C GLY A 193 11.24 -11.22 0.58
N SER A 194 11.21 -12.01 1.66
CA SER A 194 10.86 -13.44 1.60
C SER A 194 9.39 -13.65 1.99
N ALA A 195 8.85 -14.82 1.64
CA ALA A 195 7.48 -15.18 2.00
C ALA A 195 7.19 -15.16 3.51
N THR A 196 8.23 -15.29 4.34
CA THR A 196 8.09 -15.32 5.81
C THR A 196 7.83 -13.96 6.43
N THR A 197 8.02 -12.87 5.67
CA THR A 197 7.78 -11.50 6.13
C THR A 197 6.68 -10.80 5.34
N ASN A 198 6.04 -11.47 4.38
CA ASN A 198 4.87 -10.96 3.67
C ASN A 198 3.65 -10.88 4.60
N SER A 199 2.59 -10.25 4.13
CA SER A 199 1.30 -10.14 4.86
C SER A 199 1.44 -9.52 6.27
N GLY A 200 2.38 -8.59 6.42
CA GLY A 200 2.61 -7.89 7.69
C GLY A 200 3.37 -8.71 8.74
N ASP A 201 4.03 -9.81 8.36
CA ASP A 201 4.82 -10.64 9.28
C ASP A 201 6.27 -10.14 9.44
N PHE A 202 6.45 -8.82 9.49
CA PHE A 202 7.73 -8.20 9.81
C PHE A 202 8.20 -8.51 11.23
N LEU A 203 9.51 -8.46 11.42
CA LEU A 203 10.11 -8.74 12.73
C LEU A 203 10.46 -7.44 13.45
N ILE A 204 9.94 -7.29 14.66
CA ILE A 204 10.32 -6.28 15.65
C ILE A 204 10.76 -7.02 16.92
N ASP A 205 11.77 -6.50 17.62
CA ASP A 205 12.23 -7.09 18.87
C ASP A 205 11.13 -7.02 19.94
N SER A 206 10.69 -8.16 20.44
CA SER A 206 9.67 -8.26 21.48
C SER A 206 10.24 -8.34 22.91
N GLU A 207 11.55 -8.51 23.05
CA GLU A 207 12.21 -8.65 24.36
C GLU A 207 12.67 -7.32 24.94
N LEU A 208 13.17 -6.42 24.05
CA LEU A 208 13.61 -5.11 24.48
C LEU A 208 12.41 -4.21 24.81
N ARG A 209 12.59 -3.38 25.83
CA ARG A 209 11.64 -2.33 26.25
C ARG A 209 12.35 -0.98 26.20
N THR A 210 11.58 0.09 26.15
CA THR A 210 12.13 1.42 26.37
C THR A 210 12.77 1.48 27.78
N PRO A 211 13.95 2.12 27.96
CA PRO A 211 14.67 2.96 26.95
C PRO A 211 15.75 2.22 26.13
N ASP A 212 15.77 0.90 26.13
CA ASP A 212 16.85 0.13 25.49
C ASP A 212 16.50 -0.37 24.09
N ARG A 213 15.41 0.13 23.50
CA ARG A 213 14.96 -0.25 22.17
C ARG A 213 15.83 0.38 21.07
N LEU A 214 16.03 -0.39 20.01
CA LEU A 214 16.73 0.09 18.82
C LEU A 214 15.73 0.73 17.85
N ILE A 215 16.19 1.76 17.14
CA ILE A 215 15.49 2.37 16.03
C ILE A 215 16.45 2.57 14.86
N PHE A 216 16.04 2.14 13.67
CA PHE A 216 16.93 2.13 12.51
C PHE A 216 16.77 3.40 11.68
N GLY A 217 17.90 3.90 11.17
CA GLY A 217 17.96 5.00 10.21
C GLY A 217 19.01 4.73 9.14
N ILE A 218 18.93 5.40 7.99
CA ILE A 218 19.92 5.18 6.92
C ILE A 218 21.29 5.82 7.23
N PHE A 219 21.32 6.77 8.16
CA PHE A 219 22.55 7.50 8.52
C PHE A 219 23.20 6.92 9.77
N SER A 220 24.52 6.93 9.78
CA SER A 220 25.30 6.70 11.00
C SER A 220 25.19 7.93 11.91
N ILE A 221 24.88 7.71 13.17
CA ILE A 221 24.70 8.75 14.20
C ILE A 221 25.80 8.61 15.24
N ASP A 222 26.38 9.72 15.67
CA ASP A 222 27.39 9.73 16.75
C ASP A 222 26.74 9.45 18.13
N ASP A 223 27.59 9.02 19.09
CA ASP A 223 27.11 8.62 20.41
C ASP A 223 26.39 9.73 21.17
N PHE A 224 26.81 10.99 21.01
CA PHE A 224 26.15 12.11 21.69
C PHE A 224 24.72 12.29 21.21
N GLN A 225 24.47 12.27 19.89
CA GLN A 225 23.14 12.37 19.31
C GLN A 225 22.31 11.13 19.62
N ALA A 226 22.93 9.94 19.63
CA ALA A 226 22.27 8.70 19.99
C ALA A 226 21.79 8.71 21.45
N ASP A 227 22.63 9.13 22.38
CA ASP A 227 22.30 9.25 23.79
C ASP A 227 21.21 10.32 24.02
N LEU A 228 21.24 11.44 23.28
CA LEU A 228 20.21 12.47 23.35
C LEU A 228 18.85 11.92 22.92
N MET A 229 18.78 11.19 21.82
CA MET A 229 17.56 10.56 21.35
C MET A 229 17.06 9.50 22.32
N GLN A 230 17.94 8.63 22.81
CA GLN A 230 17.58 7.58 23.77
C GLN A 230 16.99 8.17 25.05
N ASN A 231 17.62 9.22 25.59
CA ASN A 231 17.12 9.90 26.78
C ASN A 231 15.79 10.65 26.55
N SER A 232 15.55 11.11 25.32
CA SER A 232 14.36 11.89 25.01
C SER A 232 13.12 11.03 24.73
N VAL A 233 13.29 9.93 23.98
CA VAL A 233 12.16 9.12 23.48
C VAL A 233 12.28 7.61 23.76
N GLY A 234 13.38 7.17 24.38
CA GLY A 234 13.55 5.75 24.76
C GLY A 234 14.05 4.85 23.63
N TYR A 235 14.61 5.42 22.55
CA TYR A 235 15.16 4.65 21.43
C TYR A 235 16.59 5.04 21.14
N ARG A 236 17.45 4.02 20.99
CA ARG A 236 18.82 4.20 20.53
C ARG A 236 18.88 4.04 19.01
N PRO A 237 19.29 5.06 18.25
CA PRO A 237 19.40 4.96 16.80
C PRO A 237 20.57 4.07 16.38
N GLU A 238 20.33 3.20 15.41
CA GLU A 238 21.33 2.40 14.71
C GLU A 238 21.21 2.58 13.20
N GLN A 239 22.35 2.40 12.49
CA GLN A 239 22.32 2.42 11.03
C GLN A 239 21.68 1.15 10.47
N GLY A 240 20.59 1.31 9.70
CA GLY A 240 19.83 0.25 9.06
C GLY A 240 19.60 0.52 7.57
N LEU A 241 20.54 0.12 6.70
CA LEU A 241 20.45 0.37 5.25
C LEU A 241 19.31 -0.40 4.57
N HIS A 242 18.72 -1.38 5.24
CA HIS A 242 17.56 -2.12 4.74
C HIS A 242 16.32 -1.23 4.54
N LEU A 243 16.22 -0.09 5.23
CA LEU A 243 15.14 0.89 5.04
C LEU A 243 15.11 1.50 3.63
N SER A 244 16.26 1.53 2.94
CA SER A 244 16.35 2.02 1.56
C SER A 244 16.15 0.93 0.51
N ASN A 245 15.70 -0.26 0.90
CA ASN A 245 15.52 -1.38 0.00
C ASN A 245 14.02 -1.66 -0.23
N SER A 246 13.63 -1.95 -1.46
CA SER A 246 12.23 -2.33 -1.79
C SER A 246 11.72 -3.53 -1.00
N THR A 247 12.60 -4.42 -0.52
CA THR A 247 12.22 -5.54 0.34
C THR A 247 11.61 -5.10 1.67
N PHE A 248 11.93 -3.87 2.12
CA PHE A 248 11.31 -3.27 3.30
C PHE A 248 9.80 -3.03 3.07
N CYS A 249 9.43 -2.50 1.91
CA CYS A 249 8.03 -2.24 1.55
C CYS A 249 7.25 -3.54 1.32
N ALA A 250 7.93 -4.61 0.89
CA ALA A 250 7.33 -5.91 0.60
C ALA A 250 6.52 -6.47 1.77
N THR A 251 6.92 -6.17 3.01
CA THR A 251 6.31 -6.75 4.20
C THR A 251 4.81 -6.44 4.33
N CYS A 252 4.37 -5.23 3.95
CA CYS A 252 2.96 -4.84 3.93
C CYS A 252 2.39 -4.80 2.50
N HIS A 253 3.24 -4.53 1.48
CA HIS A 253 2.84 -4.44 0.08
C HIS A 253 3.00 -5.77 -0.69
N THR A 254 2.86 -6.90 0.04
CA THR A 254 2.68 -8.25 -0.47
C THR A 254 1.74 -8.96 0.49
N LEU A 255 0.45 -8.94 0.19
CA LEU A 255 -0.59 -9.50 1.04
C LEU A 255 -1.25 -10.68 0.35
N TYR A 256 -1.27 -11.79 1.06
CA TYR A 256 -2.07 -12.97 0.75
C TYR A 256 -3.16 -13.11 1.80
N THR A 257 -4.39 -13.26 1.37
CA THR A 257 -5.55 -13.50 2.22
C THR A 257 -6.07 -14.90 2.01
N THR A 258 -6.50 -15.54 3.07
CA THR A 258 -7.16 -16.83 2.99
C THR A 258 -8.59 -16.65 2.47
N TYR A 259 -9.10 -17.66 1.74
CA TYR A 259 -10.49 -17.70 1.34
C TYR A 259 -11.13 -19.03 1.71
N VAL A 260 -12.43 -19.01 1.90
CA VAL A 260 -13.23 -20.19 2.25
C VAL A 260 -13.99 -20.70 1.03
N ASP A 261 -14.27 -22.00 1.01
CA ASP A 261 -15.15 -22.61 0.01
C ASP A 261 -16.65 -22.43 0.37
N ALA A 262 -17.55 -22.96 -0.47
CA ALA A 262 -18.97 -22.86 -0.24
C ALA A 262 -19.48 -23.57 1.03
N SER A 263 -18.62 -24.35 1.71
CA SER A 263 -18.92 -25.01 2.99
C SER A 263 -18.33 -24.27 4.19
N GLY A 264 -17.65 -23.10 3.98
CA GLY A 264 -17.00 -22.32 5.04
C GLY A 264 -15.63 -22.88 5.45
N GLN A 265 -15.05 -23.83 4.67
CA GLN A 265 -13.73 -24.38 4.97
C GLN A 265 -12.64 -23.60 4.24
N LEU A 266 -11.50 -23.40 4.90
CA LEU A 266 -10.31 -22.77 4.27
C LEU A 266 -9.93 -23.56 3.01
N ALA A 267 -9.95 -22.87 1.86
CA ALA A 267 -9.73 -23.48 0.54
C ALA A 267 -8.41 -23.06 -0.12
N GLY A 268 -7.74 -22.06 0.40
CA GLY A 268 -6.47 -21.59 -0.12
C GLY A 268 -6.18 -20.13 0.22
N GLU A 269 -5.19 -19.57 -0.48
CA GLU A 269 -4.77 -18.17 -0.36
C GLU A 269 -4.96 -17.43 -1.69
N PHE A 270 -5.32 -16.18 -1.61
CA PHE A 270 -5.47 -15.26 -2.73
C PHE A 270 -4.48 -14.11 -2.60
N PRO A 271 -3.72 -13.76 -3.66
CA PRO A 271 -2.86 -12.58 -3.65
C PRO A 271 -3.71 -11.31 -3.74
N GLU A 272 -4.11 -10.78 -2.60
CA GLU A 272 -4.98 -9.61 -2.53
C GLU A 272 -4.29 -8.37 -3.08
N GLN A 273 -3.03 -8.16 -2.71
CA GLN A 273 -2.20 -7.13 -3.31
C GLN A 273 -0.74 -7.57 -3.32
N VAL A 274 -0.06 -7.39 -4.45
CA VAL A 274 1.33 -7.83 -4.61
C VAL A 274 2.20 -6.81 -5.38
N PRO A 275 2.10 -5.49 -5.10
CA PRO A 275 2.87 -4.46 -5.81
C PRO A 275 4.38 -4.71 -5.77
N TYR A 276 4.90 -5.27 -4.67
CA TYR A 276 6.31 -5.64 -4.58
C TYR A 276 6.71 -6.69 -5.61
N TYR A 277 5.93 -7.78 -5.77
CA TYR A 277 6.25 -8.81 -6.78
C TYR A 277 6.03 -8.28 -8.20
N GLU A 278 5.06 -7.41 -8.42
CA GLU A 278 4.87 -6.76 -9.71
C GLU A 278 6.11 -5.94 -10.09
N TRP A 279 6.63 -5.12 -9.17
CA TRP A 279 7.89 -4.39 -9.33
C TRP A 279 9.08 -5.34 -9.48
N PHE A 280 9.16 -6.41 -8.69
CA PHE A 280 10.26 -7.37 -8.72
C PHE A 280 10.42 -8.04 -10.09
N TYR A 281 9.34 -8.23 -10.84
CA TYR A 281 9.33 -8.79 -12.18
C TYR A 281 9.28 -7.73 -13.29
N SER A 282 9.32 -6.44 -12.95
CA SER A 282 9.40 -5.34 -13.93
C SER A 282 10.87 -5.01 -14.29
N ASP A 283 11.05 -4.22 -15.32
CA ASP A 283 12.36 -3.70 -15.71
C ASP A 283 12.92 -2.73 -14.66
N TYR A 284 12.08 -2.04 -13.91
CA TYR A 284 12.44 -1.07 -12.87
C TYR A 284 13.21 -1.68 -11.69
N ARG A 285 13.05 -2.97 -11.43
CA ARG A 285 13.81 -3.67 -10.38
C ARG A 285 15.32 -3.41 -10.40
N ARG A 286 15.88 -3.14 -11.57
CA ARG A 286 17.32 -2.97 -11.77
C ARG A 286 17.79 -1.53 -11.62
N THR A 287 16.88 -0.59 -11.64
CA THR A 287 17.19 0.84 -11.74
C THR A 287 16.61 1.66 -10.59
N ASN A 288 15.47 1.27 -10.06
CA ASN A 288 14.72 2.06 -9.08
C ASN A 288 14.19 1.17 -7.94
N ALA A 289 14.39 1.59 -6.71
CA ALA A 289 13.70 1.06 -5.55
C ALA A 289 12.30 1.69 -5.44
N CYS A 290 11.43 1.12 -4.59
CA CYS A 290 10.12 1.70 -4.29
C CYS A 290 10.25 3.13 -3.76
N GLN A 291 11.26 3.36 -2.92
CA GLN A 291 11.54 4.65 -2.30
C GLN A 291 11.86 5.74 -3.33
N ASP A 292 12.52 5.41 -4.45
CA ASP A 292 12.92 6.40 -5.45
C ASP A 292 11.72 7.13 -6.08
N CYS A 293 10.57 6.46 -6.19
CA CYS A 293 9.33 7.04 -6.71
C CYS A 293 8.39 7.52 -5.60
N HIS A 294 8.26 6.74 -4.51
CA HIS A 294 7.28 7.02 -3.45
C HIS A 294 7.82 7.92 -2.32
N MET A 295 9.12 8.10 -2.25
CA MET A 295 9.83 8.91 -1.25
C MET A 295 10.96 9.70 -1.92
N PRO A 296 10.67 10.57 -2.90
CA PRO A 296 11.68 11.28 -3.68
C PRO A 296 12.67 12.03 -2.77
N GLU A 297 13.90 12.17 -3.24
CA GLU A 297 14.95 12.84 -2.49
C GLU A 297 14.71 14.36 -2.42
N ALA A 298 14.97 14.94 -1.24
CA ALA A 298 15.04 16.38 -1.06
C ALA A 298 16.26 16.97 -1.82
N GLN A 299 16.20 18.24 -2.14
CA GLN A 299 17.29 18.90 -2.84
C GLN A 299 18.43 19.28 -1.88
N GLY A 300 19.57 18.61 -2.04
CA GLY A 300 20.75 18.85 -1.24
C GLY A 300 20.71 18.21 0.15
N GLY A 301 21.38 18.84 1.12
CA GLY A 301 21.46 18.31 2.47
C GLY A 301 20.34 18.81 3.38
N VAL A 302 19.88 17.95 4.27
CA VAL A 302 18.82 18.25 5.26
C VAL A 302 19.36 18.01 6.67
N LYS A 303 19.07 18.92 7.60
CA LYS A 303 19.24 18.68 9.04
C LYS A 303 18.10 17.79 9.51
N ILE A 304 18.39 16.53 9.83
CA ILE A 304 17.37 15.53 10.14
C ILE A 304 16.71 15.68 11.51
N ALA A 305 17.22 16.56 12.35
CA ALA A 305 16.65 16.86 13.67
C ALA A 305 17.01 18.29 14.07
N SER A 306 16.13 18.95 14.83
CA SER A 306 16.34 20.28 15.37
C SER A 306 17.57 20.37 16.33
N THR A 307 18.03 19.24 16.80
CA THR A 307 19.21 19.11 17.70
C THR A 307 20.52 18.86 16.96
N SER A 308 20.52 18.78 15.63
CA SER A 308 21.70 18.48 14.84
C SER A 308 21.95 19.57 13.79
N GLU A 309 23.22 19.99 13.68
CA GLU A 309 23.67 20.89 12.62
C GLU A 309 24.23 20.14 11.39
N VAL A 310 24.27 18.81 11.43
CA VAL A 310 24.82 17.99 10.35
C VAL A 310 23.82 17.86 9.22
N LEU A 311 24.23 18.30 8.04
CA LEU A 311 23.46 18.08 6.81
C LEU A 311 23.61 16.63 6.34
N ARG A 312 22.51 15.99 6.03
CA ARG A 312 22.43 14.60 5.56
C ARG A 312 21.88 14.52 4.13
N SER A 313 22.57 13.78 3.27
CA SER A 313 22.19 13.53 1.88
C SER A 313 22.68 12.12 1.49
N PRO A 314 21.93 11.36 0.64
CA PRO A 314 20.58 11.65 0.15
C PRO A 314 19.53 11.59 1.28
N PHE A 315 18.53 12.48 1.25
CA PHE A 315 17.43 12.48 2.21
C PHE A 315 16.12 12.18 1.50
N SER A 316 15.53 11.04 1.80
CA SER A 316 14.23 10.63 1.22
C SER A 316 13.08 11.30 1.98
N THR A 317 12.25 12.05 1.26
CA THR A 317 11.05 12.67 1.82
C THR A 317 10.00 11.63 2.17
N HIS A 318 9.17 11.91 3.17
CA HIS A 318 8.14 10.95 3.62
C HIS A 318 6.75 11.26 3.04
N VAL A 319 6.70 11.60 1.75
CA VAL A 319 5.45 11.94 1.05
C VAL A 319 4.59 10.72 0.73
N TYR A 320 5.18 9.55 0.59
CA TYR A 320 4.51 8.28 0.28
C TYR A 320 3.39 8.42 -0.75
N VAL A 321 3.70 9.11 -1.83
CA VAL A 321 2.75 9.40 -2.90
C VAL A 321 2.20 8.08 -3.49
N GLY A 322 0.89 8.03 -3.72
CA GLY A 322 0.22 6.86 -4.28
C GLY A 322 -0.85 7.25 -5.29
N GLY A 323 -1.85 6.39 -5.52
CA GLY A 323 -2.91 6.62 -6.51
C GLY A 323 -4.29 6.92 -5.90
N ASN A 324 -4.41 7.17 -4.60
CA ASN A 324 -5.72 7.30 -3.93
C ASN A 324 -6.09 8.76 -3.62
N ALA A 325 -6.15 9.62 -4.65
CA ALA A 325 -6.58 11.01 -4.49
C ALA A 325 -8.00 11.13 -3.91
N TYR A 326 -8.91 10.22 -4.30
CA TYR A 326 -10.31 10.28 -3.85
C TYR A 326 -10.45 10.12 -2.34
N MET A 327 -9.73 9.17 -1.70
CA MET A 327 -9.79 9.00 -0.26
C MET A 327 -9.15 10.18 0.48
N LEU A 328 -8.08 10.76 -0.08
CA LEU A 328 -7.47 11.96 0.48
C LEU A 328 -8.43 13.16 0.42
N GLU A 329 -9.22 13.28 -0.65
CA GLU A 329 -10.28 14.29 -0.75
C GLU A 329 -11.40 14.04 0.27
N MET A 330 -11.77 12.78 0.49
CA MET A 330 -12.74 12.40 1.53
C MET A 330 -12.21 12.77 2.93
N PHE A 331 -10.95 12.50 3.22
CA PHE A 331 -10.31 12.93 4.46
C PHE A 331 -10.39 14.46 4.63
N ASN A 332 -10.02 15.21 3.60
CA ASN A 332 -10.08 16.67 3.66
C ASN A 332 -11.51 17.25 3.75
N THR A 333 -12.51 16.46 3.35
CA THR A 333 -13.93 16.86 3.43
C THR A 333 -14.54 16.57 4.80
N PHE A 334 -14.12 15.49 5.48
CA PHE A 334 -14.66 15.03 6.76
C PHE A 334 -13.60 14.94 7.86
N PRO A 335 -12.76 15.97 8.06
CA PRO A 335 -11.61 15.86 8.93
C PRO A 335 -11.97 15.75 10.41
N ASP A 336 -13.05 16.39 10.86
CA ASP A 336 -13.53 16.31 12.26
C ASP A 336 -14.10 14.93 12.58
N GLU A 337 -14.95 14.39 11.69
CA GLU A 337 -15.59 13.08 11.86
C GLU A 337 -14.55 11.94 11.88
N LEU A 338 -13.46 12.12 11.14
CA LEU A 338 -12.39 11.12 11.05
C LEU A 338 -11.24 11.40 12.03
N ALA A 339 -11.37 12.42 12.87
CA ALA A 339 -10.37 12.83 13.87
C ALA A 339 -8.95 12.95 13.27
N LEU A 340 -8.83 13.69 12.16
CA LEU A 340 -7.58 13.76 11.40
C LEU A 340 -6.56 14.69 12.06
N THR A 341 -5.29 14.31 11.99
CA THR A 341 -4.20 15.10 12.54
C THR A 341 -3.58 16.07 11.53
N ALA A 342 -3.73 15.83 10.23
CA ALA A 342 -3.24 16.72 9.19
C ALA A 342 -4.21 17.86 8.94
N SER A 343 -3.67 19.04 8.58
CA SER A 343 -4.48 20.20 8.18
C SER A 343 -5.02 20.05 6.76
N SER A 344 -6.04 20.84 6.43
CA SER A 344 -6.56 20.94 5.04
C SER A 344 -5.46 21.27 4.05
N GLU A 345 -4.58 22.22 4.38
CA GLU A 345 -3.45 22.59 3.52
C GLU A 345 -2.51 21.39 3.24
N GLN A 346 -2.23 20.57 4.24
CA GLN A 346 -1.39 19.37 4.09
C GLN A 346 -2.09 18.32 3.22
N PHE A 347 -3.40 18.12 3.38
CA PHE A 347 -4.17 17.25 2.49
C PHE A 347 -4.20 17.76 1.06
N GLU A 348 -4.45 19.04 0.84
CA GLU A 348 -4.44 19.65 -0.51
C GLU A 348 -3.09 19.45 -1.21
N ALA A 349 -1.99 19.68 -0.50
CA ALA A 349 -0.65 19.43 -1.03
C ALA A 349 -0.41 17.94 -1.38
N THR A 350 -0.90 17.02 -0.56
CA THR A 350 -0.77 15.57 -0.82
C THR A 350 -1.69 15.11 -1.97
N ILE A 351 -2.90 15.66 -2.07
CA ILE A 351 -3.81 15.45 -3.20
C ILE A 351 -3.17 15.94 -4.50
N ALA A 352 -2.58 17.13 -4.48
CA ALA A 352 -1.90 17.69 -5.64
C ALA A 352 -0.75 16.80 -6.10
N ARG A 353 0.13 16.38 -5.21
CA ARG A 353 1.22 15.43 -5.51
C ARG A 353 0.70 14.10 -6.05
N THR A 354 -0.37 13.56 -5.48
CA THR A 354 -0.99 12.31 -5.94
C THR A 354 -1.56 12.45 -7.36
N ARG A 355 -2.20 13.57 -7.67
CA ARG A 355 -2.72 13.84 -9.01
C ARG A 355 -1.60 14.05 -10.02
N ASP A 356 -0.53 14.74 -9.63
CA ASP A 356 0.64 14.96 -10.46
C ASP A 356 1.30 13.63 -10.85
N GLN A 357 1.53 12.76 -9.87
CA GLN A 357 2.04 11.40 -10.08
C GLN A 357 1.16 10.58 -11.03
N LEU A 358 -0.16 10.65 -10.87
CA LEU A 358 -1.10 9.94 -11.74
C LEU A 358 -1.10 10.48 -13.16
N GLN A 359 -0.94 11.78 -13.35
CA GLN A 359 -0.99 12.45 -14.65
C GLN A 359 0.31 12.35 -15.42
N ASN A 360 1.46 12.41 -14.75
CA ASN A 360 2.74 12.62 -15.38
C ASN A 360 3.66 11.39 -15.33
N ASP A 361 3.56 10.56 -14.26
CA ASP A 361 4.54 9.50 -13.99
C ASP A 361 3.94 8.08 -13.97
N THR A 362 2.64 7.93 -14.24
CA THR A 362 1.97 6.63 -14.15
C THR A 362 1.83 5.92 -15.49
N ALA A 363 1.39 6.62 -16.52
CA ALA A 363 1.25 6.06 -17.87
C ALA A 363 1.22 7.15 -18.94
N THR A 364 1.71 6.81 -20.13
CA THR A 364 1.44 7.61 -21.34
C THR A 364 0.34 6.96 -22.15
N ILE A 365 -0.36 7.77 -22.95
CA ILE A 365 -1.39 7.33 -23.87
C ILE A 365 -1.29 8.12 -25.17
N ASP A 366 -1.10 7.40 -26.29
CA ASP A 366 -0.89 7.98 -27.61
C ASP A 366 -1.70 7.26 -28.68
N PHE A 367 -2.04 7.99 -29.77
CA PHE A 367 -2.59 7.38 -30.95
C PHE A 367 -1.46 7.02 -31.92
N GLU A 368 -1.27 5.72 -32.18
CA GLU A 368 -0.30 5.27 -33.19
C GLU A 368 -0.86 5.37 -34.61
N ASP A 369 -2.14 5.11 -34.79
CA ASP A 369 -2.77 5.09 -36.12
C ASP A 369 -4.23 5.55 -36.02
N LEU A 370 -4.51 6.67 -36.66
CA LEU A 370 -5.86 7.22 -36.78
C LEU A 370 -6.25 7.25 -38.27
N ARG A 371 -7.25 6.44 -38.65
CA ARG A 371 -7.68 6.31 -40.04
C ARG A 371 -9.18 6.55 -40.18
N VAL A 372 -9.53 7.34 -41.22
CA VAL A 372 -10.91 7.47 -41.65
C VAL A 372 -11.08 6.77 -43.00
N SER A 373 -11.97 5.80 -43.06
CA SER A 373 -12.29 5.07 -44.30
C SER A 373 -13.79 4.98 -44.48
N GLY A 374 -14.29 5.77 -45.41
CA GLY A 374 -15.74 5.91 -45.64
C GLY A 374 -16.41 6.52 -44.39
N VAL A 375 -17.29 5.75 -43.77
CA VAL A 375 -18.01 6.18 -42.53
C VAL A 375 -17.38 5.62 -41.24
N TYR A 376 -16.23 4.97 -41.32
CA TYR A 376 -15.55 4.36 -40.21
C TYR A 376 -14.34 5.18 -39.77
N LEU A 377 -14.23 5.41 -38.48
CA LEU A 377 -13.05 5.89 -37.80
C LEU A 377 -12.41 4.71 -37.06
N THR A 378 -11.14 4.43 -37.35
CA THR A 378 -10.34 3.46 -36.59
C THR A 378 -9.18 4.16 -35.95
N ALA A 379 -8.84 3.76 -34.74
CA ALA A 379 -7.71 4.31 -33.98
C ALA A 379 -6.98 3.16 -33.27
N ASP A 380 -5.67 3.12 -33.41
CA ASP A 380 -4.80 2.28 -32.60
C ASP A 380 -4.27 3.14 -31.45
N LEU A 381 -4.50 2.67 -30.22
CA LEU A 381 -4.17 3.39 -29.01
C LEU A 381 -3.03 2.66 -28.29
N GLN A 382 -1.89 3.31 -28.13
CA GLN A 382 -0.78 2.79 -27.34
C GLN A 382 -0.87 3.33 -25.92
N ILE A 383 -0.73 2.45 -24.93
CA ILE A 383 -0.63 2.80 -23.51
C ILE A 383 0.68 2.21 -22.99
N GLU A 384 1.57 3.07 -22.51
CA GLU A 384 2.81 2.68 -21.86
C GLU A 384 2.68 2.85 -20.35
N ASN A 385 2.97 1.79 -19.59
CA ASN A 385 2.95 1.81 -18.13
C ASN A 385 4.30 2.27 -17.58
N LEU A 386 4.32 3.40 -16.86
CA LEU A 386 5.51 3.99 -16.24
C LEU A 386 5.60 3.72 -14.74
N ALA A 387 4.58 3.08 -14.13
CA ALA A 387 4.49 2.95 -12.68
C ALA A 387 5.50 1.98 -12.04
N GLY A 388 6.29 1.26 -12.82
CA GLY A 388 7.23 0.24 -12.29
C GLY A 388 6.58 -1.04 -11.74
N HIS A 389 5.27 -1.09 -11.67
CA HIS A 389 4.42 -2.21 -11.30
C HIS A 389 3.15 -2.19 -12.14
N LYS A 390 2.20 -3.09 -11.94
CA LYS A 390 0.92 -3.03 -12.66
C LYS A 390 0.18 -1.72 -12.42
N PHE A 391 -0.62 -1.31 -13.40
CA PHE A 391 -1.54 -0.19 -13.31
C PHE A 391 -2.93 -0.60 -13.82
N PRO A 392 -3.99 -0.53 -12.98
CA PRO A 392 -3.95 -0.27 -11.54
C PRO A 392 -3.29 -1.41 -10.76
N THR A 393 -2.85 -1.14 -9.54
CA THR A 393 -2.26 -2.11 -8.62
C THR A 393 -2.84 -1.98 -7.21
N GLY A 394 -2.46 -2.87 -6.30
CA GLY A 394 -2.92 -2.92 -4.92
C GLY A 394 -4.26 -3.63 -4.81
N PHE A 395 -5.19 -3.08 -4.06
CA PHE A 395 -6.48 -3.69 -3.76
C PHE A 395 -7.31 -3.99 -5.02
N PRO A 396 -7.95 -5.17 -5.14
CA PRO A 396 -8.59 -5.63 -6.38
C PRO A 396 -9.78 -4.79 -6.88
N ALA A 397 -10.36 -3.95 -6.03
CA ALA A 397 -11.46 -3.06 -6.42
C ALA A 397 -11.03 -1.91 -7.34
N ARG A 398 -9.74 -1.60 -7.39
CA ARG A 398 -9.22 -0.50 -8.23
C ARG A 398 -9.41 -0.80 -9.71
N ARG A 399 -9.80 0.24 -10.47
CA ARG A 399 -10.05 0.17 -11.91
C ARG A 399 -9.40 1.35 -12.62
N ALA A 400 -8.97 1.10 -13.84
CA ALA A 400 -8.60 2.14 -14.81
C ALA A 400 -9.51 2.00 -16.04
N TRP A 401 -9.97 3.10 -16.58
CA TRP A 401 -10.82 3.14 -17.78
C TRP A 401 -10.18 4.02 -18.84
N ILE A 402 -10.31 3.60 -20.09
CA ILE A 402 -10.05 4.44 -21.23
C ILE A 402 -11.34 5.22 -21.51
N HIS A 403 -11.29 6.54 -21.36
CA HIS A 403 -12.36 7.43 -21.78
C HIS A 403 -12.06 7.96 -23.18
N PHE A 404 -12.72 7.38 -24.17
CA PHE A 404 -12.54 7.73 -25.58
C PHE A 404 -13.78 8.48 -26.08
N VAL A 405 -13.56 9.70 -26.62
CA VAL A 405 -14.65 10.54 -27.13
C VAL A 405 -14.29 11.02 -28.53
N VAL A 406 -15.23 10.89 -29.47
CA VAL A 406 -15.13 11.50 -30.79
C VAL A 406 -16.03 12.71 -30.83
N ARG A 407 -15.47 13.84 -31.21
CA ARG A 407 -16.23 15.10 -31.38
C ARG A 407 -16.17 15.57 -32.81
N ASP A 408 -17.25 16.12 -33.31
CA ASP A 408 -17.26 16.78 -34.61
C ASP A 408 -16.61 18.19 -34.54
N ALA A 409 -16.63 18.92 -35.68
CA ALA A 409 -16.06 20.27 -35.75
C ALA A 409 -16.81 21.30 -34.86
N ASN A 410 -18.02 20.98 -34.40
CA ASN A 410 -18.83 21.83 -33.52
C ASN A 410 -18.68 21.45 -32.04
N SER A 411 -17.84 20.46 -31.73
CA SER A 411 -17.64 19.85 -30.41
C SER A 411 -18.82 19.01 -29.90
N ASP A 412 -19.74 18.62 -30.78
CA ASP A 412 -20.81 17.67 -30.49
C ASP A 412 -20.26 16.25 -30.41
N VAL A 413 -20.78 15.42 -29.45
CA VAL A 413 -20.34 14.04 -29.17
C VAL A 413 -21.15 13.05 -29.99
#